data_1b5f98e8a3dfe12e00b86cd80ba042f1
#
_entry.id   1b5f98e8a3dfe12e00b86cd80ba042f1
#
_cell.length_a   1.000
_cell.length_b   1.000
_cell.length_c   1.000
_cell.angle_alpha   90.00
_cell.angle_beta   90.00
_cell.angle_gamma   90.00
#
_symmetry.space_group_name_H-M   'P 1'
#
loop_
_entity.id
_entity.type
_entity.pdbx_description
1 polymer ?
#
loop_
_entity_poly.entity_id
_entity_poly.type
_entity_poly.pdbx_seq_one_letter_code
_entity_poly.pdbx_strand_id
1 'polypeptide(L)'
;MLAETASMVDFAIPEDVREIRSRVAAFVDDVVKPAETDIGARPFFDIVKELQAEARAAGLWCPFVPVEYGGMGLGHLANAIVQIEIGRSFSHLGAWALNCMGPQDATMLTLIDHGTDEQKARYLVPLVNGDIRICFSMTERAAGADATGMQTTAVRHGSTWVLNGEKWFTSGASISQVALVMARTDPTAPRHRQFTTFLVDLPDPGYEIVRNIPVMGENDQPSFQGEVTMGHAEVGIHDLAVSEENILGGIGEGFAMGQHRLGYGRLRHGMWSVAKAQAALDMATARCCERVTFGTRLADRQGIHWMLAECAEKLYTTRLMILHLAYKMERGLDLKQENSIAKTYIAHMLCDIIDTAIQIHGSLGYTHDLPLAAWSNEARANRLVDGPDEVHRWTVGRNVVHAYERDGTTAAAAGGDLF
;
A
#
# COMPACT_ATOMS: atom_id res chain seq x y z
N MET A 1 -29.21 -32.05 -19.24
CA MET A 1 -28.88 -31.80 -17.82
C MET A 1 -27.54 -31.08 -17.81
N LEU A 2 -27.56 -29.77 -17.77
CA LEU A 2 -26.35 -28.98 -17.44
C LEU A 2 -26.15 -29.17 -15.95
N ALA A 3 -24.98 -29.70 -15.57
CA ALA A 3 -24.66 -30.07 -14.22
C ALA A 3 -24.75 -28.84 -13.28
N GLU A 4 -25.41 -29.05 -12.17
CA GLU A 4 -25.47 -28.19 -11.00
C GLU A 4 -24.08 -27.93 -10.40
N THR A 5 -23.29 -27.07 -10.96
CA THR A 5 -22.16 -26.37 -10.29
C THR A 5 -21.62 -25.27 -11.20
N ALA A 6 -22.48 -24.51 -11.87
CA ALA A 6 -22.05 -23.20 -12.26
C ALA A 6 -21.94 -22.40 -10.95
N SER A 7 -20.72 -22.15 -10.46
CA SER A 7 -20.50 -21.19 -9.40
C SER A 7 -21.02 -19.86 -9.94
N MET A 8 -22.24 -19.49 -9.55
CA MET A 8 -22.78 -18.18 -9.88
C MET A 8 -21.83 -17.15 -9.28
N VAL A 9 -21.48 -16.12 -10.04
CA VAL A 9 -20.77 -14.97 -9.52
C VAL A 9 -21.72 -14.32 -8.51
N ASP A 10 -21.43 -14.51 -7.22
CA ASP A 10 -22.18 -13.88 -6.14
C ASP A 10 -21.45 -12.61 -5.71
N PHE A 11 -22.08 -11.47 -5.93
CA PHE A 11 -21.60 -10.16 -5.48
C PHE A 11 -22.08 -9.81 -4.07
N ALA A 12 -22.82 -10.67 -3.40
CA ALA A 12 -23.26 -10.44 -2.03
C ALA A 12 -22.07 -10.55 -1.07
N ILE A 13 -21.89 -9.54 -0.22
CA ILE A 13 -20.92 -9.61 0.85
C ILE A 13 -21.48 -10.53 1.93
N PRO A 14 -20.74 -11.60 2.34
CA PRO A 14 -21.16 -12.49 3.43
C PRO A 14 -21.49 -11.73 4.72
N GLU A 15 -22.42 -12.27 5.53
CA GLU A 15 -22.91 -11.57 6.72
C GLU A 15 -21.81 -11.34 7.76
N ASP A 16 -20.95 -12.32 8.00
CA ASP A 16 -19.79 -12.21 8.88
C ASP A 16 -18.82 -11.11 8.43
N VAL A 17 -18.60 -10.96 7.13
CA VAL A 17 -17.77 -9.89 6.57
C VAL A 17 -18.45 -8.52 6.73
N ARG A 18 -19.79 -8.45 6.59
CA ARG A 18 -20.55 -7.21 6.85
C ARG A 18 -20.47 -6.81 8.33
N GLU A 19 -20.56 -7.76 9.24
CA GLU A 19 -20.43 -7.52 10.68
C GLU A 19 -19.04 -6.96 11.02
N ILE A 20 -17.96 -7.63 10.55
CA ILE A 20 -16.59 -7.15 10.77
C ILE A 20 -16.38 -5.78 10.16
N ARG A 21 -16.86 -5.55 8.94
CA ARG A 21 -16.82 -4.22 8.29
C ARG A 21 -17.47 -3.15 9.16
N SER A 22 -18.67 -3.43 9.69
CA SER A 22 -19.40 -2.47 10.52
C SER A 22 -18.66 -2.17 11.83
N ARG A 23 -18.05 -3.18 12.46
CA ARG A 23 -17.23 -3.01 13.66
C ARG A 23 -16.00 -2.17 13.40
N VAL A 24 -15.30 -2.39 12.28
CA VAL A 24 -14.13 -1.58 11.88
C VAL A 24 -14.56 -0.15 11.54
N ALA A 25 -15.67 0.04 10.83
CA ALA A 25 -16.20 1.36 10.53
C ALA A 25 -16.51 2.16 11.81
N ALA A 26 -17.20 1.53 12.78
CA ALA A 26 -17.49 2.13 14.08
C ALA A 26 -16.19 2.47 14.84
N PHE A 27 -15.21 1.55 14.88
CA PHE A 27 -13.92 1.81 15.51
C PHE A 27 -13.18 3.01 14.89
N VAL A 28 -13.20 3.12 13.56
CA VAL A 28 -12.60 4.26 12.86
C VAL A 28 -13.34 5.55 13.20
N ASP A 29 -14.67 5.55 13.17
CA ASP A 29 -15.46 6.76 13.40
C ASP A 29 -15.46 7.20 14.87
N ASP A 30 -15.59 6.27 15.83
CA ASP A 30 -15.82 6.58 17.23
C ASP A 30 -14.53 6.64 18.07
N VAL A 31 -13.45 5.99 17.62
CA VAL A 31 -12.18 5.88 18.36
C VAL A 31 -11.02 6.55 17.63
N VAL A 32 -10.77 6.18 16.36
CA VAL A 32 -9.60 6.66 15.62
C VAL A 32 -9.73 8.13 15.22
N LYS A 33 -10.83 8.53 14.57
CA LYS A 33 -11.02 9.91 14.11
C LYS A 33 -10.99 10.95 15.23
N PRO A 34 -11.60 10.73 16.40
CA PRO A 34 -11.42 11.65 17.53
C PRO A 34 -9.96 11.80 17.94
N ALA A 35 -9.18 10.70 17.96
CA ALA A 35 -7.75 10.74 18.31
C ALA A 35 -6.89 11.46 17.26
N GLU A 36 -7.34 11.60 16.00
CA GLU A 36 -6.64 12.38 14.97
C GLU A 36 -6.49 13.85 15.37
N THR A 37 -7.38 14.39 16.20
CA THR A 37 -7.31 15.78 16.72
C THR A 37 -6.15 16.00 17.67
N ASP A 38 -5.59 14.93 18.25
CA ASP A 38 -4.45 14.99 19.17
C ASP A 38 -3.09 14.99 18.45
N ILE A 39 -3.09 14.73 17.14
CA ILE A 39 -1.86 14.70 16.33
C ILE A 39 -1.22 16.10 16.35
N GLY A 40 0.06 16.17 16.72
CA GLY A 40 0.81 17.41 16.90
C GLY A 40 0.69 18.03 18.29
N ALA A 41 -0.32 17.66 19.09
CA ALA A 41 -0.45 18.07 20.50
C ALA A 41 0.20 17.05 21.47
N ARG A 42 0.32 15.79 21.05
CA ARG A 42 0.90 14.66 21.80
C ARG A 42 1.88 13.90 20.92
N PRO A 43 2.86 13.16 21.50
CA PRO A 43 3.72 12.28 20.71
C PRO A 43 2.90 11.27 19.90
N PHE A 44 3.17 11.17 18.61
CA PHE A 44 2.38 10.36 17.68
C PHE A 44 2.31 8.88 18.10
N PHE A 45 3.44 8.29 18.53
CA PHE A 45 3.46 6.89 18.93
C PHE A 45 2.82 6.58 20.29
N ASP A 46 2.60 7.59 21.13
CA ASP A 46 1.79 7.42 22.35
C ASP A 46 0.31 7.25 21.97
N ILE A 47 -0.18 8.08 21.03
CA ILE A 47 -1.52 7.96 20.46
C ILE A 47 -1.68 6.58 19.79
N VAL A 48 -0.72 6.17 18.97
CA VAL A 48 -0.73 4.86 18.29
C VAL A 48 -0.82 3.72 19.31
N LYS A 49 -0.03 3.75 20.38
CA LYS A 49 -0.01 2.71 21.40
C LYS A 49 -1.35 2.57 22.13
N GLU A 50 -1.99 3.69 22.46
CA GLU A 50 -3.32 3.69 23.06
C GLU A 50 -4.35 3.07 22.12
N LEU A 51 -4.38 3.50 20.86
CA LEU A 51 -5.29 2.97 19.85
C LEU A 51 -5.05 1.48 19.55
N GLN A 52 -3.79 1.03 19.58
CA GLN A 52 -3.46 -0.38 19.43
C GLN A 52 -4.02 -1.23 20.58
N ALA A 53 -4.01 -0.71 21.81
CA ALA A 53 -4.63 -1.39 22.95
C ALA A 53 -6.16 -1.49 22.77
N GLU A 54 -6.80 -0.41 22.33
CA GLU A 54 -8.24 -0.40 22.03
C GLU A 54 -8.60 -1.36 20.87
N ALA A 55 -7.82 -1.38 19.79
CA ALA A 55 -8.04 -2.30 18.66
C ALA A 55 -7.93 -3.78 19.10
N ARG A 56 -6.95 -4.10 19.95
CA ARG A 56 -6.81 -5.45 20.54
C ARG A 56 -8.02 -5.80 21.42
N ALA A 57 -8.44 -4.90 22.28
CA ALA A 57 -9.60 -5.10 23.16
C ALA A 57 -10.89 -5.31 22.33
N ALA A 58 -11.00 -4.61 21.20
CA ALA A 58 -12.11 -4.77 20.26
C ALA A 58 -11.99 -6.02 19.35
N GLY A 59 -10.88 -6.77 19.39
CA GLY A 59 -10.64 -7.93 18.52
C GLY A 59 -10.47 -7.54 17.03
N LEU A 60 -9.88 -6.38 16.77
CA LEU A 60 -9.67 -5.83 15.41
C LEU A 60 -8.18 -5.73 15.04
N TRP A 61 -7.36 -6.60 15.62
CA TRP A 61 -5.91 -6.54 15.50
C TRP A 61 -5.37 -7.31 14.29
N CYS A 62 -4.48 -6.70 13.49
CA CYS A 62 -3.83 -7.32 12.35
C CYS A 62 -4.82 -8.09 11.46
N PRO A 63 -5.73 -7.43 10.72
CA PRO A 63 -6.85 -8.07 10.03
C PRO A 63 -6.47 -9.26 9.13
N PHE A 64 -5.36 -9.16 8.39
CA PHE A 64 -4.91 -10.15 7.41
C PHE A 64 -3.97 -11.22 7.98
N VAL A 65 -3.40 -11.01 9.19
CA VAL A 65 -2.45 -11.96 9.79
C VAL A 65 -3.22 -13.18 10.29
N PRO A 66 -2.73 -14.42 10.04
CA PRO A 66 -3.36 -15.62 10.54
C PRO A 66 -3.54 -15.64 12.08
N VAL A 67 -4.59 -16.33 12.53
CA VAL A 67 -4.94 -16.41 13.96
C VAL A 67 -3.80 -17.02 14.79
N GLU A 68 -3.07 -17.96 14.25
CA GLU A 68 -1.91 -18.61 14.90
C GLU A 68 -0.79 -17.64 15.28
N TYR A 69 -0.69 -16.50 14.57
CA TYR A 69 0.25 -15.41 14.90
C TYR A 69 -0.43 -14.24 15.65
N GLY A 70 -1.71 -14.38 16.02
CA GLY A 70 -2.43 -13.38 16.83
C GLY A 70 -3.21 -12.32 16.02
N GLY A 71 -3.39 -12.52 14.71
CA GLY A 71 -4.24 -11.68 13.85
C GLY A 71 -5.68 -12.15 13.78
N MET A 72 -6.50 -11.51 12.97
CA MET A 72 -7.90 -11.88 12.75
C MET A 72 -8.08 -13.01 11.74
N GLY A 73 -7.07 -13.32 10.92
CA GLY A 73 -7.11 -14.37 9.90
C GLY A 73 -8.08 -14.09 8.76
N LEU A 74 -8.35 -12.83 8.44
CA LEU A 74 -9.23 -12.48 7.31
C LEU A 74 -8.60 -12.89 5.99
N GLY A 75 -9.38 -13.53 5.12
CA GLY A 75 -9.02 -13.75 3.72
C GLY A 75 -8.87 -12.42 2.96
N HIS A 76 -8.28 -12.47 1.79
CA HIS A 76 -7.97 -11.26 1.00
C HIS A 76 -9.22 -10.46 0.65
N LEU A 77 -10.35 -11.12 0.35
CA LEU A 77 -11.60 -10.43 0.01
C LEU A 77 -12.18 -9.68 1.22
N ALA A 78 -12.28 -10.36 2.37
CA ALA A 78 -12.75 -9.74 3.61
C ALA A 78 -11.80 -8.60 4.05
N ASN A 79 -10.48 -8.84 3.98
CA ASN A 79 -9.49 -7.82 4.28
C ASN A 79 -9.62 -6.61 3.35
N ALA A 80 -9.87 -6.80 2.05
CA ALA A 80 -10.06 -5.68 1.12
C ALA A 80 -11.22 -4.78 1.53
N ILE A 81 -12.33 -5.36 1.95
CA ILE A 81 -13.53 -4.65 2.41
C ILE A 81 -13.22 -3.86 3.70
N VAL A 82 -12.53 -4.49 4.65
CA VAL A 82 -12.14 -3.89 5.93
C VAL A 82 -11.12 -2.77 5.73
N GLN A 83 -10.14 -2.93 4.87
CA GLN A 83 -9.12 -1.92 4.58
C GLN A 83 -9.70 -0.64 3.96
N ILE A 84 -10.82 -0.73 3.21
CA ILE A 84 -11.53 0.47 2.74
C ILE A 84 -12.06 1.28 3.93
N GLU A 85 -12.60 0.63 4.96
CA GLU A 85 -13.06 1.33 6.17
C GLU A 85 -11.90 1.93 6.97
N ILE A 86 -10.78 1.18 7.11
CA ILE A 86 -9.56 1.68 7.76
C ILE A 86 -9.01 2.90 7.03
N GLY A 87 -9.05 2.91 5.69
CA GLY A 87 -8.61 4.03 4.85
C GLY A 87 -9.44 5.32 5.00
N ARG A 88 -10.54 5.31 5.77
CA ARG A 88 -11.32 6.50 6.14
C ARG A 88 -10.66 7.35 7.24
N SER A 89 -9.60 6.87 7.85
CA SER A 89 -8.65 7.61 8.69
C SER A 89 -7.57 8.21 7.80
N PHE A 90 -7.72 9.49 7.44
CA PHE A 90 -6.89 10.12 6.40
C PHE A 90 -5.49 10.52 6.89
N SER A 91 -5.25 10.51 8.19
CA SER A 91 -3.92 10.60 8.80
C SER A 91 -3.16 9.27 8.79
N HIS A 92 -3.78 8.19 8.28
CA HIS A 92 -3.36 6.80 8.38
C HIS A 92 -3.32 6.24 9.83
N LEU A 93 -3.83 6.99 10.80
CA LEU A 93 -3.83 6.57 12.21
C LEU A 93 -4.62 5.26 12.40
N GLY A 94 -5.70 5.04 11.63
CA GLY A 94 -6.43 3.77 11.62
C GLY A 94 -5.58 2.57 11.23
N ALA A 95 -4.71 2.72 10.22
CA ALA A 95 -3.80 1.67 9.81
C ALA A 95 -2.72 1.37 10.89
N TRP A 96 -2.26 2.39 11.61
CA TRP A 96 -1.38 2.25 12.75
C TRP A 96 -2.08 1.57 13.92
N ALA A 97 -3.31 1.98 14.22
CA ALA A 97 -4.13 1.43 15.29
C ALA A 97 -4.39 -0.07 15.14
N LEU A 98 -4.65 -0.54 13.92
CA LEU A 98 -4.90 -1.95 13.62
C LEU A 98 -3.63 -2.73 13.20
N ASN A 99 -2.45 -2.11 13.31
CA ASN A 99 -1.14 -2.66 12.93
C ASN A 99 -1.11 -3.23 11.49
N CYS A 100 -1.68 -2.51 10.56
CA CYS A 100 -1.71 -2.84 9.14
C CYS A 100 -1.14 -1.73 8.25
N MET A 101 -0.32 -0.84 8.83
CA MET A 101 0.39 0.21 8.09
C MET A 101 1.51 -0.38 7.24
N GLY A 102 1.68 0.11 6.01
CA GLY A 102 2.88 -0.19 5.22
C GLY A 102 4.13 0.51 5.76
N PRO A 103 5.32 -0.08 5.69
CA PRO A 103 5.67 -1.35 5.04
C PRO A 103 5.48 -2.61 5.90
N GLN A 104 4.98 -2.50 7.15
CA GLN A 104 4.89 -3.59 8.12
C GLN A 104 4.00 -4.72 7.62
N ASP A 105 2.78 -4.42 7.18
CA ASP A 105 1.79 -5.39 6.74
C ASP A 105 2.30 -6.32 5.62
N ALA A 106 2.85 -5.75 4.55
CA ALA A 106 3.40 -6.53 3.44
C ALA A 106 4.63 -7.34 3.87
N THR A 107 5.37 -6.87 4.89
CA THR A 107 6.52 -7.60 5.43
C THR A 107 6.08 -8.74 6.34
N MET A 108 5.01 -8.59 7.13
CA MET A 108 4.42 -9.70 7.88
C MET A 108 4.04 -10.84 6.95
N LEU A 109 3.34 -10.57 5.84
CA LEU A 109 3.02 -11.58 4.83
C LEU A 109 4.29 -12.22 4.23
N THR A 110 5.29 -11.41 3.90
CA THR A 110 6.54 -11.94 3.36
C THR A 110 7.26 -12.87 4.34
N LEU A 111 7.27 -12.55 5.64
CA LEU A 111 7.83 -13.41 6.68
C LEU A 111 7.00 -14.68 6.91
N ILE A 112 5.67 -14.60 6.81
CA ILE A 112 4.78 -15.77 6.89
C ILE A 112 5.10 -16.76 5.79
N ASP A 113 5.25 -16.26 4.55
CA ASP A 113 5.42 -17.09 3.35
C ASP A 113 6.84 -17.62 3.18
N HIS A 114 7.87 -16.86 3.56
CA HIS A 114 9.26 -17.13 3.22
C HIS A 114 10.22 -17.23 4.40
N GLY A 115 9.80 -16.83 5.61
CA GLY A 115 10.65 -16.89 6.81
C GLY A 115 10.80 -18.30 7.35
N THR A 116 12.00 -18.64 7.88
CA THR A 116 12.20 -19.85 8.70
C THR A 116 11.47 -19.69 10.05
N ASP A 117 11.32 -20.79 10.79
CA ASP A 117 10.68 -20.73 12.11
C ASP A 117 11.45 -19.83 13.08
N GLU A 118 12.78 -19.81 13.01
CA GLU A 118 13.64 -18.92 13.80
C GLU A 118 13.44 -17.46 13.39
N GLN A 119 13.35 -17.15 12.09
CA GLN A 119 13.10 -15.81 11.58
C GLN A 119 11.69 -15.35 11.95
N LYS A 120 10.68 -16.21 11.89
CA LYS A 120 9.33 -15.92 12.32
C LYS A 120 9.28 -15.60 13.82
N ALA A 121 9.94 -16.42 14.64
CA ALA A 121 10.02 -16.18 16.09
C ALA A 121 10.72 -14.84 16.41
N ARG A 122 11.82 -14.54 15.70
CA ARG A 122 12.64 -13.36 15.95
C ARG A 122 12.04 -12.07 15.41
N TYR A 123 11.40 -12.10 14.24
CA TYR A 123 10.97 -10.89 13.52
C TYR A 123 9.46 -10.79 13.34
N LEU A 124 8.77 -11.89 12.94
CA LEU A 124 7.33 -11.84 12.69
C LEU A 124 6.54 -11.65 13.99
N VAL A 125 6.83 -12.44 15.02
CA VAL A 125 6.10 -12.37 16.28
C VAL A 125 6.18 -10.98 16.93
N PRO A 126 7.38 -10.36 17.09
CA PRO A 126 7.47 -9.00 17.61
C PRO A 126 6.82 -7.94 16.68
N LEU A 127 6.88 -8.15 15.35
CA LEU A 127 6.25 -7.25 14.40
C LEU A 127 4.72 -7.30 14.49
N VAL A 128 4.13 -8.48 14.59
CA VAL A 128 2.70 -8.67 14.82
C VAL A 128 2.28 -8.12 16.18
N ASN A 129 3.13 -8.25 17.20
CA ASN A 129 2.90 -7.63 18.49
C ASN A 129 3.00 -6.10 18.49
N GLY A 130 3.52 -5.47 17.42
CA GLY A 130 3.76 -4.03 17.39
C GLY A 130 4.97 -3.59 18.22
N ASP A 131 5.81 -4.53 18.70
CA ASP A 131 7.00 -4.27 19.49
C ASP A 131 8.14 -3.70 18.63
N ILE A 132 8.22 -4.10 17.38
CA ILE A 132 9.20 -3.63 16.41
C ILE A 132 8.51 -3.09 15.15
N ARG A 133 9.28 -2.29 14.39
CA ARG A 133 8.92 -1.82 13.04
C ARG A 133 10.00 -2.27 12.06
N ILE A 134 9.60 -2.43 10.82
CA ILE A 134 10.48 -2.91 9.76
C ILE A 134 10.34 -2.04 8.52
N CYS A 135 11.46 -1.73 7.87
CA CYS A 135 11.48 -1.00 6.60
C CYS A 135 11.96 -1.89 5.44
N PHE A 136 11.70 -1.47 4.21
CA PHE A 136 12.11 -2.19 3.00
C PHE A 136 13.03 -1.31 2.15
N SER A 137 14.28 -1.70 2.07
CA SER A 137 15.37 -1.02 1.34
C SER A 137 15.61 -1.70 0.00
N MET A 138 14.86 -1.29 -1.03
CA MET A 138 14.96 -1.85 -2.38
C MET A 138 15.48 -0.80 -3.38
N THR A 139 14.72 0.28 -3.58
CA THR A 139 14.98 1.32 -4.57
C THR A 139 16.34 1.97 -4.37
N GLU A 140 17.00 2.33 -5.46
CA GLU A 140 18.24 3.11 -5.48
C GLU A 140 18.04 4.37 -6.31
N ARG A 141 18.87 5.39 -6.13
CA ARG A 141 18.77 6.66 -6.88
C ARG A 141 18.82 6.44 -8.38
N ALA A 142 19.65 5.51 -8.84
CA ALA A 142 19.80 5.15 -10.25
C ALA A 142 18.85 4.04 -10.72
N ALA A 143 18.09 3.39 -9.82
CA ALA A 143 17.27 2.21 -10.11
C ALA A 143 15.89 2.30 -9.44
N GLY A 144 15.04 3.22 -9.93
CA GLY A 144 13.65 3.36 -9.52
C GLY A 144 12.72 2.47 -10.33
N ALA A 145 12.34 2.91 -11.53
CA ALA A 145 11.43 2.19 -12.43
C ALA A 145 12.00 0.83 -12.89
N ASP A 146 13.29 0.78 -13.22
CA ASP A 146 14.02 -0.46 -13.50
C ASP A 146 14.66 -1.01 -12.22
N ALA A 147 13.90 -1.70 -11.42
CA ALA A 147 14.37 -2.31 -10.18
C ALA A 147 15.45 -3.39 -10.39
N THR A 148 15.60 -3.92 -11.61
CA THR A 148 16.68 -4.87 -11.92
C THR A 148 18.03 -4.18 -12.19
N GLY A 149 18.03 -2.85 -12.25
CA GLY A 149 19.23 -2.01 -12.37
C GLY A 149 19.93 -1.70 -11.05
N MET A 150 19.43 -2.22 -9.90
CA MET A 150 20.05 -1.99 -8.59
C MET A 150 21.54 -2.37 -8.56
N GLN A 151 22.35 -1.55 -7.89
CA GLN A 151 23.80 -1.68 -7.83
C GLN A 151 24.34 -2.09 -6.45
N THR A 152 23.56 -1.96 -5.37
CA THR A 152 23.94 -2.45 -4.04
C THR A 152 24.36 -3.91 -4.14
N THR A 153 25.58 -4.24 -3.71
CA THR A 153 26.17 -5.56 -3.78
C THR A 153 26.18 -6.26 -2.43
N ALA A 154 26.18 -7.59 -2.44
CA ALA A 154 26.49 -8.42 -1.30
C ALA A 154 27.52 -9.47 -1.70
N VAL A 155 28.67 -9.46 -1.02
CA VAL A 155 29.79 -10.39 -1.28
C VAL A 155 29.91 -11.36 -0.12
N ARG A 156 30.00 -12.66 -0.43
CA ARG A 156 30.05 -13.71 0.57
C ARG A 156 31.48 -13.93 1.09
N HIS A 157 31.62 -13.96 2.42
CA HIS A 157 32.86 -14.31 3.14
C HIS A 157 32.53 -15.40 4.18
N GLY A 158 32.67 -16.67 3.79
CA GLY A 158 32.27 -17.81 4.62
C GLY A 158 30.75 -17.83 4.85
N SER A 159 30.31 -17.71 6.10
CA SER A 159 28.89 -17.61 6.50
C SER A 159 28.40 -16.17 6.65
N THR A 160 29.24 -15.18 6.32
CA THR A 160 28.89 -13.74 6.40
C THR A 160 28.82 -13.15 5.01
N TRP A 161 27.85 -12.26 4.79
CA TRP A 161 27.74 -11.43 3.61
C TRP A 161 28.08 -9.98 3.96
N VAL A 162 28.89 -9.33 3.13
CA VAL A 162 29.24 -7.91 3.28
C VAL A 162 28.53 -7.12 2.20
N LEU A 163 27.64 -6.22 2.62
CA LEU A 163 26.81 -5.40 1.75
C LEU A 163 27.44 -4.00 1.61
N ASN A 164 27.44 -3.48 0.37
CA ASN A 164 27.89 -2.14 0.04
C ASN A 164 27.00 -1.51 -1.03
N GLY A 165 26.63 -0.22 -0.86
CA GLY A 165 25.84 0.52 -1.81
C GLY A 165 25.01 1.64 -1.20
N GLU A 166 23.89 1.96 -1.82
CA GLU A 166 22.95 2.99 -1.37
C GLU A 166 21.50 2.52 -1.54
N LYS A 167 20.60 3.11 -0.76
CA LYS A 167 19.16 2.95 -0.94
C LYS A 167 18.46 4.29 -0.92
N TRP A 168 17.38 4.36 -1.67
CA TRP A 168 16.59 5.56 -1.89
C TRP A 168 15.12 5.29 -1.59
N PHE A 169 14.41 6.21 -0.97
CA PHE A 169 13.01 6.05 -0.58
C PHE A 169 12.73 4.85 0.35
N THR A 170 13.62 4.60 1.32
CA THR A 170 13.35 3.60 2.37
C THR A 170 12.38 4.17 3.39
N SER A 171 11.09 3.87 3.20
CA SER A 171 10.00 4.41 4.03
C SER A 171 10.09 3.87 5.46
N GLY A 172 10.07 4.78 6.44
CA GLY A 172 10.08 4.45 7.86
C GLY A 172 11.43 3.95 8.41
N ALA A 173 12.54 4.10 7.68
CA ALA A 173 13.86 3.64 8.17
C ALA A 173 14.23 4.26 9.53
N SER A 174 13.94 5.55 9.72
CA SER A 174 14.25 6.27 10.96
C SER A 174 13.54 5.77 12.22
N ILE A 175 12.51 4.98 12.06
CA ILE A 175 11.69 4.43 13.16
C ILE A 175 11.72 2.91 13.23
N SER A 176 12.49 2.23 12.36
CA SER A 176 12.53 0.78 12.24
C SER A 176 13.66 0.17 13.06
N GLN A 177 13.40 -0.99 13.64
CA GLN A 177 14.37 -1.82 14.34
C GLN A 177 14.96 -2.90 13.45
N VAL A 178 14.38 -3.11 12.26
CA VAL A 178 14.84 -4.09 11.27
C VAL A 178 14.67 -3.49 9.87
N ALA A 179 15.64 -3.75 8.98
CA ALA A 179 15.52 -3.44 7.56
C ALA A 179 15.54 -4.74 6.72
N LEU A 180 14.63 -4.84 5.76
CA LEU A 180 14.78 -5.76 4.64
C LEU A 180 15.64 -5.09 3.58
N VAL A 181 16.84 -5.56 3.36
CA VAL A 181 17.76 -4.98 2.38
C VAL A 181 17.91 -5.92 1.18
N MET A 182 17.55 -5.43 -0.01
CA MET A 182 17.78 -6.17 -1.25
C MET A 182 19.14 -5.79 -1.85
N ALA A 183 19.98 -6.78 -2.11
CA ALA A 183 21.29 -6.58 -2.70
C ALA A 183 21.58 -7.62 -3.79
N ARG A 184 22.47 -7.28 -4.72
CA ARG A 184 22.93 -8.16 -5.80
C ARG A 184 23.98 -9.11 -5.28
N THR A 185 23.67 -10.40 -5.30
CA THR A 185 24.57 -11.49 -4.83
C THR A 185 25.27 -12.23 -5.96
N ASP A 186 24.66 -12.30 -7.16
CA ASP A 186 25.27 -12.93 -8.33
C ASP A 186 24.99 -12.13 -9.62
N PRO A 187 25.94 -11.32 -10.09
CA PRO A 187 25.78 -10.55 -11.31
C PRO A 187 25.77 -11.42 -12.60
N THR A 188 26.15 -12.70 -12.51
CA THR A 188 26.19 -13.62 -13.65
C THR A 188 24.89 -14.42 -13.81
N ALA A 189 24.05 -14.45 -12.79
CA ALA A 189 22.75 -15.11 -12.83
C ALA A 189 21.78 -14.41 -13.79
N PRO A 190 20.71 -15.09 -14.25
CA PRO A 190 19.63 -14.44 -14.98
C PRO A 190 19.11 -13.19 -14.24
N ARG A 191 18.76 -12.14 -14.99
CA ARG A 191 18.48 -10.78 -14.49
C ARG A 191 17.62 -10.73 -13.21
N HIS A 192 16.58 -11.55 -13.13
CA HIS A 192 15.66 -11.58 -11.97
C HIS A 192 16.14 -12.50 -10.83
N ARG A 193 17.25 -13.22 -11.01
CA ARG A 193 17.87 -14.14 -10.04
C ARG A 193 19.16 -13.57 -9.42
N GLN A 194 19.49 -12.32 -9.72
CA GLN A 194 20.72 -11.68 -9.24
C GLN A 194 20.62 -11.17 -7.79
N PHE A 195 19.42 -11.08 -7.22
CA PHE A 195 19.16 -10.36 -5.98
C PHE A 195 18.71 -11.28 -4.84
N THR A 196 19.21 -10.98 -3.65
CA THR A 196 18.85 -11.64 -2.40
C THR A 196 18.36 -10.59 -1.40
N THR A 197 17.46 -10.96 -0.51
CA THR A 197 16.94 -10.08 0.56
C THR A 197 17.54 -10.50 1.89
N PHE A 198 18.04 -9.53 2.65
CA PHE A 198 18.67 -9.71 3.95
C PHE A 198 17.85 -9.01 5.05
N LEU A 199 17.68 -9.69 6.18
CA LEU A 199 17.15 -9.12 7.43
C LEU A 199 18.31 -8.49 8.19
N VAL A 200 18.26 -7.19 8.41
CA VAL A 200 19.29 -6.40 9.07
C VAL A 200 18.73 -5.79 10.34
N ASP A 201 19.29 -6.15 11.50
CA ASP A 201 18.92 -5.51 12.76
C ASP A 201 19.44 -4.07 12.80
N LEU A 202 18.64 -3.14 13.31
CA LEU A 202 18.97 -1.73 13.43
C LEU A 202 18.92 -1.27 14.92
N PRO A 203 19.77 -0.32 15.31
CA PRO A 203 20.79 0.35 14.49
C PRO A 203 21.99 -0.54 14.21
N ASP A 204 22.61 -0.38 13.04
CA ASP A 204 23.89 -0.99 12.67
C ASP A 204 24.82 0.08 12.08
N PRO A 205 26.10 0.14 12.43
CA PRO A 205 27.03 1.16 11.92
C PRO A 205 27.25 1.09 10.40
N GLY A 206 27.02 -0.06 9.77
CA GLY A 206 27.07 -0.23 8.33
C GLY A 206 25.78 0.19 7.60
N TYR A 207 24.73 0.59 8.33
CA TYR A 207 23.46 1.06 7.76
C TYR A 207 23.22 2.50 8.21
N GLU A 208 23.66 3.46 7.40
CA GLU A 208 23.58 4.90 7.69
C GLU A 208 22.29 5.51 7.12
N ILE A 209 21.49 6.14 7.95
CA ILE A 209 20.43 7.02 7.50
C ILE A 209 21.01 8.40 7.19
N VAL A 210 21.25 8.69 5.91
CA VAL A 210 21.89 9.94 5.46
C VAL A 210 20.95 11.13 5.71
N ARG A 211 19.68 11.00 5.38
CA ARG A 211 18.62 12.00 5.61
C ARG A 211 17.24 11.42 5.30
N ASN A 212 16.20 12.08 5.77
CA ASN A 212 14.88 11.95 5.20
C ASN A 212 14.80 12.80 3.92
N ILE A 213 14.22 12.23 2.86
CA ILE A 213 14.06 12.88 1.55
C ILE A 213 12.81 13.77 1.63
N PRO A 214 12.94 15.11 1.49
CA PRO A 214 11.75 15.96 1.44
C PRO A 214 10.93 15.67 0.20
N VAL A 215 9.65 15.42 0.38
CA VAL A 215 8.71 15.09 -0.68
C VAL A 215 7.59 16.12 -0.79
N MET A 216 6.88 16.11 -1.91
CA MET A 216 5.75 17.00 -2.16
C MET A 216 4.64 16.77 -1.11
N GLY A 217 4.23 17.82 -0.40
CA GLY A 217 3.20 17.74 0.63
C GLY A 217 3.65 17.11 1.96
N GLU A 218 4.97 16.98 2.21
CA GLU A 218 5.49 16.38 3.44
C GLU A 218 4.97 17.08 4.70
N ASN A 219 4.90 18.41 4.69
CA ASN A 219 4.41 19.19 5.82
C ASN A 219 2.89 19.09 6.02
N ASP A 220 2.16 18.53 5.04
CA ASP A 220 0.72 18.41 5.07
C ASP A 220 0.26 17.08 5.71
N GLN A 221 1.20 16.15 5.97
CA GLN A 221 0.90 14.85 6.55
C GLN A 221 1.31 14.79 8.03
N PRO A 222 0.37 14.58 8.96
CA PRO A 222 0.66 14.54 10.39
C PRO A 222 1.71 13.49 10.79
N SER A 223 1.73 12.34 10.11
CA SER A 223 2.70 11.27 10.35
C SER A 223 4.14 11.61 9.94
N PHE A 224 4.35 12.72 9.22
CA PHE A 224 5.67 13.22 8.81
C PHE A 224 6.11 14.44 9.62
N GLN A 225 5.31 14.92 10.58
CA GLN A 225 5.65 16.07 11.42
C GLN A 225 6.36 15.64 12.71
N GLY A 226 7.35 16.41 13.14
CA GLY A 226 8.06 16.22 14.40
C GLY A 226 9.38 15.47 14.28
N GLU A 227 9.97 15.12 15.43
CA GLU A 227 11.29 14.46 15.53
C GLU A 227 11.27 13.01 15.02
N VAL A 228 10.10 12.37 14.98
CA VAL A 228 9.94 10.97 14.58
C VAL A 228 9.08 10.94 13.33
N THR A 229 9.73 11.03 12.18
CA THR A 229 9.02 11.03 10.91
C THR A 229 9.01 9.65 10.28
N MET A 230 7.86 9.24 9.76
CA MET A 230 7.74 8.12 8.82
C MET A 230 8.31 8.43 7.43
N GLY A 231 9.23 9.42 7.34
CA GLY A 231 9.79 9.88 6.09
C GLY A 231 10.38 8.77 5.22
N HIS A 232 10.75 9.13 4.03
CA HIS A 232 11.44 8.26 3.10
C HIS A 232 12.95 8.52 3.22
N ALA A 233 13.72 7.57 3.73
CA ALA A 233 15.15 7.78 3.95
C ALA A 233 15.98 7.53 2.69
N GLU A 234 17.03 8.32 2.57
CA GLU A 234 18.24 8.01 1.82
C GLU A 234 19.18 7.25 2.77
N VAL A 235 19.66 6.10 2.33
CA VAL A 235 20.46 5.17 3.14
C VAL A 235 21.78 4.88 2.45
N GLY A 236 22.89 5.06 3.19
CA GLY A 236 24.21 4.55 2.84
C GLY A 236 24.42 3.16 3.43
N ILE A 237 25.04 2.27 2.68
CA ILE A 237 25.39 0.90 3.13
C ILE A 237 26.90 0.74 2.97
N HIS A 238 27.60 0.57 4.09
CA HIS A 238 29.06 0.60 4.17
C HIS A 238 29.59 -0.61 4.95
N ASP A 239 30.16 -1.59 4.25
CA ASP A 239 30.72 -2.81 4.83
C ASP A 239 29.78 -3.51 5.82
N LEU A 240 28.47 -3.43 5.56
CA LEU A 240 27.41 -3.98 6.40
C LEU A 240 27.52 -5.51 6.42
N ALA A 241 27.91 -6.07 7.55
CA ALA A 241 28.11 -7.48 7.74
C ALA A 241 26.82 -8.19 8.18
N VAL A 242 26.32 -9.12 7.38
CA VAL A 242 25.07 -9.85 7.65
C VAL A 242 25.32 -11.35 7.63
N SER A 243 24.84 -12.09 8.65
CA SER A 243 24.92 -13.54 8.69
C SER A 243 24.07 -14.19 7.59
N GLU A 244 24.53 -15.32 7.06
CA GLU A 244 23.74 -16.12 6.10
C GLU A 244 22.37 -16.55 6.66
N GLU A 245 22.25 -16.72 7.97
CA GLU A 245 20.99 -17.03 8.65
C GLU A 245 19.92 -15.91 8.54
N ASN A 246 20.36 -14.69 8.22
CA ASN A 246 19.49 -13.54 8.01
C ASN A 246 19.07 -13.36 6.53
N ILE A 247 19.37 -14.31 5.64
CA ILE A 247 18.78 -14.33 4.30
C ILE A 247 17.30 -14.71 4.43
N LEU A 248 16.41 -13.85 3.92
CA LEU A 248 14.99 -14.15 3.86
C LEU A 248 14.69 -14.86 2.53
N GLY A 249 14.06 -16.02 2.61
CA GLY A 249 13.84 -16.89 1.45
C GLY A 249 15.14 -17.55 0.98
N GLY A 250 15.43 -17.51 -0.32
CA GLY A 250 16.61 -18.12 -0.93
C GLY A 250 17.56 -17.11 -1.59
N ILE A 251 18.83 -17.52 -1.78
CA ILE A 251 19.79 -16.76 -2.57
C ILE A 251 19.26 -16.63 -4.01
N GLY A 252 19.23 -15.40 -4.54
CA GLY A 252 18.72 -15.11 -5.87
C GLY A 252 17.18 -15.07 -5.97
N GLU A 253 16.44 -15.13 -4.88
CA GLU A 253 14.97 -15.08 -4.85
C GLU A 253 14.41 -13.72 -4.44
N GLY A 254 15.26 -12.80 -4.01
CA GLY A 254 14.86 -11.50 -3.49
C GLY A 254 13.99 -10.70 -4.45
N PHE A 255 14.26 -10.73 -5.76
CA PHE A 255 13.45 -9.99 -6.72
C PHE A 255 12.02 -10.55 -6.84
N ALA A 256 11.86 -11.87 -6.93
CA ALA A 256 10.55 -12.53 -7.02
C ALA A 256 9.72 -12.25 -5.76
N MET A 257 10.35 -12.41 -4.58
CA MET A 257 9.74 -12.11 -3.29
C MET A 257 9.35 -10.63 -3.17
N GLY A 258 10.22 -9.70 -3.60
CA GLY A 258 9.93 -8.28 -3.65
C GLY A 258 8.72 -7.95 -4.53
N GLN A 259 8.57 -8.59 -5.69
CA GLN A 259 7.41 -8.40 -6.56
C GLN A 259 6.10 -8.95 -5.96
N HIS A 260 6.16 -10.10 -5.26
CA HIS A 260 5.01 -10.64 -4.52
C HIS A 260 4.55 -9.67 -3.43
N ARG A 261 5.50 -9.20 -2.62
CA ARG A 261 5.27 -8.18 -1.59
C ARG A 261 4.63 -6.89 -2.14
N LEU A 262 5.15 -6.37 -3.25
CA LEU A 262 4.62 -5.18 -3.92
C LEU A 262 3.22 -5.41 -4.50
N GLY A 263 2.86 -6.66 -4.86
CA GLY A 263 1.52 -7.03 -5.31
C GLY A 263 0.46 -6.70 -4.26
N TYR A 264 0.71 -7.09 -3.02
CA TYR A 264 -0.17 -6.76 -1.88
C TYR A 264 -0.17 -5.25 -1.58
N GLY A 265 1.00 -4.60 -1.60
CA GLY A 265 1.11 -3.15 -1.40
C GLY A 265 0.25 -2.35 -2.37
N ARG A 266 0.25 -2.71 -3.67
CA ARG A 266 -0.58 -2.07 -4.71
C ARG A 266 -2.07 -2.21 -4.40
N LEU A 267 -2.51 -3.41 -3.99
CA LEU A 267 -3.91 -3.65 -3.62
C LEU A 267 -4.32 -2.77 -2.42
N ARG A 268 -3.49 -2.70 -1.36
CA ARG A 268 -3.73 -1.84 -0.20
C ARG A 268 -3.85 -0.37 -0.58
N HIS A 269 -2.93 0.17 -1.38
CA HIS A 269 -3.03 1.54 -1.89
C HIS A 269 -4.35 1.77 -2.64
N GLY A 270 -4.81 0.77 -3.38
CA GLY A 270 -6.11 0.81 -4.05
C GLY A 270 -7.28 0.92 -3.08
N MET A 271 -7.28 0.12 -2.01
CA MET A 271 -8.33 0.13 -0.98
C MET A 271 -8.43 1.50 -0.29
N TRP A 272 -7.31 2.07 0.13
CA TRP A 272 -7.29 3.39 0.77
C TRP A 272 -7.62 4.52 -0.21
N SER A 273 -7.24 4.38 -1.48
CA SER A 273 -7.63 5.32 -2.53
C SER A 273 -9.15 5.39 -2.71
N VAL A 274 -9.86 4.27 -2.62
CA VAL A 274 -11.34 4.24 -2.66
C VAL A 274 -11.94 5.03 -1.50
N ALA A 275 -11.44 4.84 -0.29
CA ALA A 275 -11.94 5.57 0.89
C ALA A 275 -11.75 7.09 0.74
N LYS A 276 -10.55 7.51 0.33
CA LYS A 276 -10.20 8.92 0.13
C LYS A 276 -10.98 9.56 -1.01
N ALA A 277 -11.12 8.86 -2.14
CA ALA A 277 -11.93 9.31 -3.29
C ALA A 277 -13.41 9.46 -2.93
N GLN A 278 -13.97 8.52 -2.14
CA GLN A 278 -15.34 8.64 -1.65
C GLN A 278 -15.52 9.90 -0.78
N ALA A 279 -14.61 10.15 0.15
CA ALA A 279 -14.67 11.33 1.00
C ALA A 279 -14.56 12.63 0.20
N ALA A 280 -13.68 12.69 -0.81
CA ALA A 280 -13.56 13.85 -1.69
C ALA A 280 -14.84 14.08 -2.50
N LEU A 281 -15.46 13.01 -3.01
CA LEU A 281 -16.75 13.09 -3.72
C LEU A 281 -17.89 13.56 -2.80
N ASP A 282 -17.94 13.05 -1.57
CA ASP A 282 -18.96 13.46 -0.58
C ASP A 282 -18.81 14.94 -0.22
N MET A 283 -17.56 15.42 0.02
CA MET A 283 -17.28 16.84 0.28
C MET A 283 -17.69 17.72 -0.90
N ALA A 284 -17.36 17.33 -2.13
CA ALA A 284 -17.73 18.04 -3.35
C ALA A 284 -19.25 18.12 -3.50
N THR A 285 -19.95 17.01 -3.25
CA THR A 285 -21.41 16.94 -3.35
C THR A 285 -22.10 17.81 -2.29
N ALA A 286 -21.64 17.76 -1.04
CA ALA A 286 -22.14 18.64 0.02
C ALA A 286 -21.96 20.10 -0.35
N ARG A 287 -20.77 20.47 -0.85
CA ARG A 287 -20.51 21.83 -1.35
C ARG A 287 -21.47 22.25 -2.45
N CYS A 288 -21.78 21.36 -3.39
CA CYS A 288 -22.73 21.64 -4.47
C CYS A 288 -24.14 21.92 -3.95
N CYS A 289 -24.58 21.20 -2.92
CA CYS A 289 -25.90 21.35 -2.31
C CYS A 289 -26.04 22.66 -1.55
N GLU A 290 -24.96 23.18 -0.98
CA GLU A 290 -24.97 24.39 -0.13
C GLU A 290 -24.68 25.68 -0.92
N ARG A 291 -23.76 25.62 -1.88
CA ARG A 291 -23.21 26.81 -2.54
C ARG A 291 -24.15 27.36 -3.60
N VAL A 292 -24.56 28.62 -3.43
CA VAL A 292 -25.29 29.39 -4.44
C VAL A 292 -24.36 30.37 -5.16
N THR A 293 -24.39 30.38 -6.49
CA THR A 293 -23.65 31.32 -7.35
C THR A 293 -24.58 31.79 -8.48
N PHE A 294 -24.57 33.08 -8.79
CA PHE A 294 -25.44 33.65 -9.82
C PHE A 294 -26.94 33.28 -9.60
N GLY A 295 -27.36 33.27 -8.35
CA GLY A 295 -28.76 33.01 -7.96
C GLY A 295 -29.20 31.54 -8.03
N THR A 296 -28.29 30.57 -8.32
CA THR A 296 -28.64 29.15 -8.46
C THR A 296 -27.64 28.31 -7.69
N ARG A 297 -28.09 27.22 -7.03
CA ARG A 297 -27.19 26.28 -6.37
C ARG A 297 -26.29 25.60 -7.40
N LEU A 298 -25.08 25.24 -7.00
CA LEU A 298 -24.19 24.44 -7.87
C LEU A 298 -24.84 23.09 -8.23
N ALA A 299 -25.53 22.46 -7.28
CA ALA A 299 -26.25 21.22 -7.47
C ALA A 299 -27.35 21.25 -8.55
N ASP A 300 -27.82 22.42 -8.94
CA ASP A 300 -28.87 22.56 -9.97
C ASP A 300 -28.32 22.80 -11.37
N ARG A 301 -26.98 22.72 -11.54
CA ARG A 301 -26.29 22.97 -12.80
C ARG A 301 -25.89 21.65 -13.49
N GLN A 302 -26.30 21.45 -14.74
CA GLN A 302 -25.99 20.24 -15.51
C GLN A 302 -24.49 19.92 -15.59
N GLY A 303 -23.61 20.92 -15.77
CA GLY A 303 -22.16 20.71 -15.80
C GLY A 303 -21.59 20.11 -14.51
N ILE A 304 -22.19 20.47 -13.35
CA ILE A 304 -21.84 19.85 -12.06
C ILE A 304 -22.27 18.38 -12.01
N HIS A 305 -23.49 18.08 -12.51
CA HIS A 305 -23.95 16.67 -12.58
C HIS A 305 -23.01 15.79 -13.39
N TRP A 306 -22.47 16.27 -14.51
CA TRP A 306 -21.50 15.54 -15.31
C TRP A 306 -20.20 15.27 -14.54
N MET A 307 -19.66 16.28 -13.87
CA MET A 307 -18.45 16.13 -13.05
C MET A 307 -18.66 15.08 -11.94
N LEU A 308 -19.79 15.12 -11.25
CA LEU A 308 -20.10 14.15 -10.17
C LEU A 308 -20.34 12.74 -10.75
N ALA A 309 -20.99 12.63 -11.92
CA ALA A 309 -21.22 11.35 -12.58
C ALA A 309 -19.91 10.67 -13.00
N GLU A 310 -18.97 11.40 -13.61
CA GLU A 310 -17.66 10.88 -13.97
C GLU A 310 -16.88 10.39 -12.73
N CYS A 311 -16.96 11.09 -11.62
CA CYS A 311 -16.36 10.65 -10.35
C CYS A 311 -17.01 9.36 -9.85
N ALA A 312 -18.33 9.25 -9.88
CA ALA A 312 -19.07 8.08 -9.42
C ALA A 312 -18.76 6.84 -10.28
N GLU A 313 -18.71 7.00 -11.60
CA GLU A 313 -18.36 5.93 -12.56
C GLU A 313 -16.95 5.38 -12.30
N LYS A 314 -15.96 6.26 -12.14
CA LYS A 314 -14.57 5.87 -11.82
C LYS A 314 -14.48 5.15 -10.48
N LEU A 315 -15.16 5.65 -9.46
CA LEU A 315 -15.15 5.07 -8.12
C LEU A 315 -15.83 3.69 -8.09
N TYR A 316 -16.98 3.55 -8.76
CA TYR A 316 -17.69 2.27 -8.90
C TYR A 316 -16.81 1.21 -9.59
N THR A 317 -16.20 1.56 -10.71
CA THR A 317 -15.29 0.67 -11.46
C THR A 317 -14.09 0.27 -10.60
N THR A 318 -13.50 1.20 -9.86
CA THR A 318 -12.37 0.92 -8.96
C THR A 318 -12.74 -0.07 -7.86
N ARG A 319 -13.93 0.04 -7.25
CA ARG A 319 -14.41 -0.92 -6.24
C ARG A 319 -14.47 -2.33 -6.81
N LEU A 320 -15.00 -2.48 -8.02
CA LEU A 320 -15.06 -3.79 -8.70
C LEU A 320 -13.66 -4.35 -8.99
N MET A 321 -12.74 -3.51 -9.47
CA MET A 321 -11.35 -3.93 -9.71
C MET A 321 -10.67 -4.46 -8.43
N ILE A 322 -10.83 -3.75 -7.31
CA ILE A 322 -10.25 -4.15 -6.03
C ILE A 322 -10.83 -5.49 -5.55
N LEU A 323 -12.14 -5.65 -5.60
CA LEU A 323 -12.79 -6.90 -5.19
C LEU A 323 -12.37 -8.08 -6.07
N HIS A 324 -12.24 -7.85 -7.39
CA HIS A 324 -11.76 -8.86 -8.31
C HIS A 324 -10.29 -9.25 -8.03
N LEU A 325 -9.41 -8.28 -7.79
CA LEU A 325 -8.02 -8.56 -7.41
C LEU A 325 -7.93 -9.35 -6.10
N ALA A 326 -8.69 -8.93 -5.09
CA ALA A 326 -8.74 -9.64 -3.80
C ALA A 326 -9.25 -11.08 -3.96
N TYR A 327 -10.28 -11.29 -4.78
CA TYR A 327 -10.81 -12.61 -5.12
C TYR A 327 -9.75 -13.50 -5.80
N LYS A 328 -9.05 -12.98 -6.82
CA LYS A 328 -7.97 -13.72 -7.50
C LYS A 328 -6.83 -14.06 -6.53
N MET A 329 -6.45 -13.12 -5.67
CA MET A 329 -5.40 -13.29 -4.67
C MET A 329 -5.74 -14.41 -3.68
N GLU A 330 -6.99 -14.43 -3.17
CA GLU A 330 -7.48 -15.47 -2.26
C GLU A 330 -7.46 -16.86 -2.87
N ARG A 331 -7.60 -16.97 -4.19
CA ARG A 331 -7.54 -18.21 -4.94
C ARG A 331 -6.15 -18.58 -5.47
N GLY A 332 -5.13 -17.78 -5.19
CA GLY A 332 -3.77 -18.01 -5.69
C GLY A 332 -3.66 -17.93 -7.22
N LEU A 333 -4.57 -17.20 -7.89
CA LEU A 333 -4.57 -17.03 -9.34
C LEU A 333 -3.53 -15.98 -9.76
N ASP A 334 -3.02 -16.10 -11.00
CA ASP A 334 -2.16 -15.04 -11.55
C ASP A 334 -2.97 -13.75 -11.74
N LEU A 335 -2.44 -12.66 -11.19
CA LEU A 335 -3.07 -11.35 -11.18
C LEU A 335 -2.16 -10.23 -11.72
N LYS A 336 -1.04 -10.60 -12.35
CA LYS A 336 -0.02 -9.60 -12.80
C LYS A 336 -0.59 -8.60 -13.79
N GLN A 337 -1.44 -9.06 -14.71
CA GLN A 337 -2.07 -8.21 -15.72
C GLN A 337 -3.06 -7.25 -15.07
N GLU A 338 -4.01 -7.78 -14.31
CA GLU A 338 -5.08 -7.01 -13.68
C GLU A 338 -4.53 -6.07 -12.61
N ASN A 339 -3.51 -6.50 -11.85
CA ASN A 339 -2.85 -5.64 -10.88
C ASN A 339 -2.16 -4.44 -11.55
N SER A 340 -1.57 -4.63 -12.73
CA SER A 340 -0.98 -3.53 -13.51
C SER A 340 -2.04 -2.59 -14.08
N ILE A 341 -3.17 -3.12 -14.56
CA ILE A 341 -4.32 -2.33 -15.02
C ILE A 341 -4.89 -1.52 -13.85
N ALA A 342 -5.19 -2.18 -12.73
CA ALA A 342 -5.82 -1.56 -11.58
C ALA A 342 -4.94 -0.47 -10.98
N LYS A 343 -3.62 -0.73 -10.80
CA LYS A 343 -2.69 0.25 -10.22
C LYS A 343 -2.70 1.58 -10.98
N THR A 344 -2.63 1.55 -12.29
CA THR A 344 -2.66 2.79 -13.08
C THR A 344 -4.04 3.45 -13.06
N TYR A 345 -5.11 2.67 -13.22
CA TYR A 345 -6.46 3.20 -13.23
C TYR A 345 -6.81 3.88 -11.89
N ILE A 346 -6.53 3.20 -10.77
CA ILE A 346 -6.84 3.68 -9.41
C ILE A 346 -6.05 4.96 -9.08
N ALA A 347 -4.77 5.02 -9.44
CA ALA A 347 -3.95 6.19 -9.18
C ALA A 347 -4.48 7.44 -9.94
N HIS A 348 -4.94 7.26 -11.19
CA HIS A 348 -5.57 8.33 -11.94
C HIS A 348 -6.95 8.70 -11.39
N MET A 349 -7.79 7.71 -11.08
CA MET A 349 -9.11 7.92 -10.47
C MET A 349 -9.01 8.80 -9.21
N LEU A 350 -8.06 8.49 -8.32
CA LEU A 350 -7.88 9.26 -7.09
C LEU A 350 -7.49 10.71 -7.38
N CYS A 351 -6.50 10.93 -8.27
CA CYS A 351 -6.09 12.27 -8.68
C CYS A 351 -7.26 13.07 -9.28
N ASP A 352 -8.01 12.45 -10.20
CA ASP A 352 -9.11 13.11 -10.91
C ASP A 352 -10.26 13.49 -9.98
N ILE A 353 -10.63 12.62 -9.03
CA ILE A 353 -11.72 12.91 -8.07
C ILE A 353 -11.31 14.00 -7.10
N ILE A 354 -10.08 14.00 -6.60
CA ILE A 354 -9.60 15.05 -5.70
C ILE A 354 -9.51 16.39 -6.44
N ASP A 355 -8.98 16.40 -7.67
CA ASP A 355 -8.91 17.62 -8.50
C ASP A 355 -10.32 18.19 -8.78
N THR A 356 -11.27 17.31 -9.11
CA THR A 356 -12.67 17.69 -9.28
C THR A 356 -13.27 18.29 -8.00
N ALA A 357 -12.96 17.72 -6.84
CA ALA A 357 -13.41 18.24 -5.56
C ALA A 357 -12.80 19.63 -5.27
N ILE A 358 -11.51 19.81 -5.53
CA ILE A 358 -10.85 21.13 -5.42
C ILE A 358 -11.53 22.14 -6.34
N GLN A 359 -11.78 21.79 -7.60
CA GLN A 359 -12.41 22.67 -8.58
C GLN A 359 -13.82 23.10 -8.14
N ILE A 360 -14.63 22.17 -7.61
CA ILE A 360 -15.99 22.46 -7.11
C ILE A 360 -15.97 23.38 -5.89
N HIS A 361 -14.98 23.23 -5.00
CA HIS A 361 -14.82 24.11 -3.84
C HIS A 361 -14.29 25.51 -4.22
N GLY A 362 -13.64 25.65 -5.39
CA GLY A 362 -13.01 26.88 -5.84
C GLY A 362 -11.80 27.22 -4.97
N SER A 363 -11.61 28.50 -4.65
CA SER A 363 -10.46 28.95 -3.84
C SER A 363 -10.37 28.25 -2.48
N LEU A 364 -11.48 27.88 -1.86
CA LEU A 364 -11.50 27.14 -0.60
C LEU A 364 -10.85 25.75 -0.74
N GLY A 365 -11.06 25.06 -1.86
CA GLY A 365 -10.42 23.76 -2.14
C GLY A 365 -8.91 23.83 -2.31
N TYR A 366 -8.37 25.02 -2.58
CA TYR A 366 -6.94 25.27 -2.76
C TYR A 366 -6.24 25.71 -1.45
N THR A 367 -7.00 25.88 -0.37
CA THR A 367 -6.46 26.25 0.95
C THR A 367 -6.21 25.01 1.82
N HIS A 368 -5.48 25.21 2.92
CA HIS A 368 -5.32 24.19 3.97
C HIS A 368 -6.50 24.12 4.96
N ASP A 369 -7.56 24.91 4.76
CA ASP A 369 -8.80 24.82 5.56
C ASP A 369 -9.56 23.51 5.27
N LEU A 370 -9.30 22.91 4.10
CA LEU A 370 -9.78 21.58 3.72
C LEU A 370 -8.61 20.63 3.46
N PRO A 371 -8.78 19.33 3.64
CA PRO A 371 -7.71 18.35 3.43
C PRO A 371 -7.38 18.11 1.94
N LEU A 372 -8.14 18.68 1.01
CA LEU A 372 -8.05 18.38 -0.42
C LEU A 372 -6.68 18.69 -1.03
N ALA A 373 -6.03 19.80 -0.62
CA ALA A 373 -4.70 20.17 -1.09
C ALA A 373 -3.65 19.11 -0.66
N ALA A 374 -3.67 18.70 0.60
CA ALA A 374 -2.79 17.66 1.13
C ALA A 374 -3.05 16.31 0.44
N TRP A 375 -4.33 15.94 0.25
CA TRP A 375 -4.69 14.71 -0.46
C TRP A 375 -4.27 14.72 -1.92
N SER A 376 -4.29 15.86 -2.60
CA SER A 376 -3.81 16.00 -3.98
C SER A 376 -2.31 15.71 -4.09
N ASN A 377 -1.52 16.23 -3.15
CA ASN A 377 -0.09 15.99 -3.07
C ASN A 377 0.22 14.49 -2.86
N GLU A 378 -0.48 13.85 -1.93
CA GLU A 378 -0.33 12.41 -1.65
C GLU A 378 -0.82 11.56 -2.84
N ALA A 379 -1.97 11.88 -3.42
CA ALA A 379 -2.52 11.16 -4.58
C ALA A 379 -1.54 11.15 -5.76
N ARG A 380 -0.78 12.25 -5.97
CA ARG A 380 0.22 12.34 -7.03
C ARG A 380 1.32 11.28 -6.87
N ALA A 381 1.70 10.93 -5.64
CA ALA A 381 2.70 9.91 -5.36
C ALA A 381 2.24 8.50 -5.82
N ASN A 382 0.94 8.20 -5.76
CA ASN A 382 0.39 6.91 -6.19
C ASN A 382 0.66 6.59 -7.67
N ARG A 383 0.96 7.59 -8.50
CA ARG A 383 1.34 7.39 -9.90
C ARG A 383 2.81 7.02 -10.08
N LEU A 384 3.62 7.09 -9.02
CA LEU A 384 5.06 6.86 -9.01
C LEU A 384 5.47 5.64 -8.21
N VAL A 385 4.86 5.44 -7.02
CA VAL A 385 5.23 4.36 -6.09
C VAL A 385 4.81 2.99 -6.62
N ASP A 386 5.47 1.94 -6.14
CA ASP A 386 5.21 0.53 -6.47
C ASP A 386 5.21 0.23 -7.99
N GLY A 387 6.04 0.97 -8.71
CA GLY A 387 6.14 1.01 -10.17
C GLY A 387 5.33 2.18 -10.76
N PRO A 388 6.00 3.07 -11.53
CA PRO A 388 5.32 4.20 -12.18
C PRO A 388 4.33 3.74 -13.25
N ASP A 389 3.39 4.63 -13.59
CA ASP A 389 2.33 4.38 -14.59
C ASP A 389 2.89 3.80 -15.89
N GLU A 390 4.04 4.30 -16.34
CA GLU A 390 4.69 3.91 -17.61
C GLU A 390 5.11 2.44 -17.61
N VAL A 391 5.64 1.93 -16.48
CA VAL A 391 6.07 0.53 -16.36
C VAL A 391 4.85 -0.40 -16.40
N HIS A 392 3.78 -0.04 -15.69
CA HIS A 392 2.54 -0.82 -15.70
C HIS A 392 1.86 -0.80 -17.06
N ARG A 393 1.75 0.38 -17.70
CA ARG A 393 1.19 0.52 -19.06
C ARG A 393 2.00 -0.24 -20.10
N TRP A 394 3.34 -0.18 -20.01
CA TRP A 394 4.22 -0.98 -20.85
C TRP A 394 3.97 -2.47 -20.69
N THR A 395 3.84 -2.94 -19.43
CA THR A 395 3.54 -4.35 -19.13
C THR A 395 2.21 -4.77 -19.73
N VAL A 396 1.16 -3.99 -19.50
CA VAL A 396 -0.18 -4.27 -20.03
C VAL A 396 -0.17 -4.28 -21.55
N GLY A 397 0.39 -3.23 -22.19
CA GLY A 397 0.42 -3.12 -23.64
C GLY A 397 1.20 -4.25 -24.33
N ARG A 398 2.35 -4.63 -23.75
CA ARG A 398 3.14 -5.77 -24.24
C ARG A 398 2.35 -7.08 -24.16
N ASN A 399 1.65 -7.31 -23.04
CA ASN A 399 0.85 -8.52 -22.86
C ASN A 399 -0.35 -8.57 -23.84
N VAL A 400 -0.95 -7.42 -24.16
CA VAL A 400 -1.99 -7.31 -25.19
C VAL A 400 -1.45 -7.76 -26.55
N VAL A 401 -0.25 -7.28 -26.94
CA VAL A 401 0.40 -7.67 -28.21
C VAL A 401 0.70 -9.18 -28.21
N HIS A 402 1.33 -9.69 -27.14
CA HIS A 402 1.68 -11.11 -27.04
C HIS A 402 0.44 -12.03 -27.04
N ALA A 403 -0.67 -11.61 -26.42
CA ALA A 403 -1.93 -12.37 -26.46
C ALA A 403 -2.44 -12.48 -27.92
N TYR A 404 -2.42 -11.37 -28.65
CA TYR A 404 -2.86 -11.39 -30.04
C TYR A 404 -1.97 -12.22 -30.95
N GLU A 405 -0.63 -12.12 -30.79
CA GLU A 405 0.33 -12.92 -31.56
C GLU A 405 0.19 -14.43 -31.31
N ARG A 406 -0.14 -14.82 -30.08
CA ARG A 406 -0.30 -16.21 -29.68
C ARG A 406 -1.68 -16.78 -30.06
N ASP A 407 -2.76 -16.03 -29.82
CA ASP A 407 -4.15 -16.54 -29.80
C ASP A 407 -5.02 -15.93 -30.89
N GLY A 408 -4.53 -14.93 -31.63
CA GLY A 408 -5.31 -14.14 -32.61
C GLY A 408 -6.39 -13.23 -31.95
N THR A 409 -6.35 -13.07 -30.63
CA THR A 409 -7.28 -12.23 -29.86
C THR A 409 -6.58 -11.59 -28.67
N THR A 410 -7.08 -10.45 -28.22
CA THR A 410 -6.58 -9.74 -27.03
C THR A 410 -7.37 -10.10 -25.77
N ALA A 411 -8.36 -11.01 -25.86
CA ALA A 411 -9.33 -11.27 -24.80
C ALA A 411 -8.67 -11.56 -23.44
N ALA A 412 -7.71 -12.49 -23.39
CA ALA A 412 -7.02 -12.86 -22.15
C ALA A 412 -6.30 -11.68 -21.49
N ALA A 413 -5.71 -10.76 -22.29
CA ALA A 413 -4.99 -9.59 -21.76
C ALA A 413 -5.92 -8.41 -21.44
N ALA A 414 -7.15 -8.43 -21.91
CA ALA A 414 -8.17 -7.39 -21.70
C ALA A 414 -9.26 -7.80 -20.69
N GLY A 415 -9.06 -8.91 -19.95
CA GLY A 415 -10.01 -9.39 -18.95
C GLY A 415 -11.07 -10.35 -19.49
N GLY A 416 -10.83 -10.99 -20.64
CA GLY A 416 -11.74 -11.97 -21.24
C GLY A 416 -11.94 -13.25 -20.42
N ASP A 417 -11.07 -13.51 -19.45
CA ASP A 417 -11.15 -14.66 -18.53
C ASP A 417 -11.77 -14.29 -17.18
N LEU A 418 -12.49 -13.15 -17.13
CA LEU A 418 -13.13 -12.67 -15.90
C LEU A 418 -14.32 -13.53 -15.45
N PHE A 419 -14.85 -14.40 -16.36
CA PHE A 419 -16.08 -15.16 -16.14
C PHE A 419 -15.93 -16.62 -16.53
#